data_0053189bdc29a086aa194d6fec8a3b7f
#
_entry.id   0053189bdc29a086aa194d6fec8a3b7f
#
_cell.length_a   1.000
_cell.length_b   1.000
_cell.length_c   1.000
_cell.angle_alpha   90.00
_cell.angle_beta   90.00
_cell.angle_gamma   90.00
#
_symmetry.space_group_name_H-M   'P 1'
#
loop_
_entity.id
_entity.type
_entity.pdbx_description
1 polymer ?
#
loop_
_entity_poly.entity_id
_entity_poly.type
_entity_poly.pdbx_seq_one_letter_code
_entity_poly.pdbx_strand_id
1 'polypeptide(L)'
;MSPVVVRPARRRDAAVLVGMMRGLNQEIRALGHKVEDRITKEILLADGLKRDGWINALIAESGDVPTGYAAWYRGYDVEDAVRQIRLADLYVAPAGRRRGVARALVATLVALGRELGVGEIVWNVEPENAPALAFYERIGACAWTRNRIMYLKLDEYRP
;
A
#
# COMPACT_ATOMS: atom_id res chain seq x y z
N MET A 1 23.62 -9.75 7.68
CA MET A 1 22.33 -9.01 7.56
C MET A 1 21.24 -10.04 7.35
N SER A 2 20.19 -10.01 8.15
CA SER A 2 19.05 -10.93 7.98
C SER A 2 18.34 -10.68 6.65
N PRO A 3 17.93 -11.74 5.92
CA PRO A 3 17.19 -11.60 4.70
C PRO A 3 15.83 -10.93 4.95
N VAL A 4 15.33 -10.23 3.95
CA VAL A 4 13.97 -9.67 3.96
C VAL A 4 12.99 -10.78 3.58
N VAL A 5 12.05 -11.05 4.45
CA VAL A 5 10.95 -11.99 4.22
C VAL A 5 9.64 -11.22 4.12
N VAL A 6 8.85 -11.49 3.09
CA VAL A 6 7.51 -10.88 2.91
C VAL A 6 6.45 -11.96 3.04
N ARG A 7 5.43 -11.68 3.82
CA ARG A 7 4.30 -12.57 4.05
C ARG A 7 2.97 -11.83 4.13
N PRO A 8 1.84 -12.48 3.91
CA PRO A 8 0.55 -11.92 4.24
C PRO A 8 0.46 -11.53 5.72
N ALA A 9 -0.07 -10.35 5.97
CA ALA A 9 -0.33 -9.91 7.35
C ALA A 9 -1.51 -10.69 7.94
N ARG A 10 -1.44 -10.95 9.24
CA ARG A 10 -2.44 -11.67 10.01
C ARG A 10 -3.06 -10.74 11.05
N ARG A 11 -4.18 -11.14 11.62
CA ARG A 11 -4.86 -10.38 12.68
C ARG A 11 -3.96 -9.98 13.85
N ARG A 12 -2.99 -10.82 14.21
CA ARG A 12 -1.99 -10.53 15.26
C ARG A 12 -1.05 -9.36 14.90
N ASP A 13 -0.87 -9.06 13.63
CA ASP A 13 0.02 -8.00 13.12
C ASP A 13 -0.66 -6.61 13.15
N ALA A 14 -1.96 -6.53 13.49
CA ALA A 14 -2.74 -5.31 13.36
C ALA A 14 -2.14 -4.11 14.14
N ALA A 15 -1.63 -4.32 15.35
CA ALA A 15 -1.02 -3.24 16.13
C ALA A 15 0.26 -2.70 15.48
N VAL A 16 1.09 -3.59 14.96
CA VAL A 16 2.33 -3.24 14.25
C VAL A 16 2.01 -2.50 12.95
N LEU A 17 1.04 -2.99 12.18
CA LEU A 17 0.59 -2.33 10.94
C LEU A 17 0.08 -0.91 11.21
N VAL A 18 -0.76 -0.72 12.22
CA VAL A 18 -1.25 0.61 12.61
C VAL A 18 -0.09 1.54 12.99
N GLY A 19 0.92 1.04 13.71
CA GLY A 19 2.14 1.79 14.00
C GLY A 19 2.88 2.24 12.74
N MET A 20 3.04 1.35 11.75
CA MET A 20 3.67 1.66 10.47
C MET A 20 2.81 2.61 9.60
N MET A 21 1.47 2.48 9.61
CA MET A 21 0.54 3.39 8.93
C MET A 21 0.66 4.82 9.48
N ARG A 22 0.80 4.98 10.80
CA ARG A 22 1.09 6.28 11.42
C ARG A 22 2.46 6.84 11.01
N GLY A 23 3.45 5.96 10.86
CA GLY A 23 4.77 6.35 10.31
C GLY A 23 4.67 6.89 8.89
N LEU A 24 3.88 6.25 8.01
CA LEU A 24 3.59 6.77 6.66
C LEU A 24 2.90 8.13 6.72
N ASN A 25 1.88 8.28 7.57
CA ASN A 25 1.17 9.55 7.73
C ASN A 25 2.09 10.69 8.20
N GLN A 26 3.09 10.39 9.04
CA GLN A 26 4.11 11.38 9.42
C GLN A 26 4.94 11.85 8.22
N GLU A 27 5.30 10.94 7.32
CA GLU A 27 6.04 11.30 6.09
C GLU A 27 5.17 12.14 5.13
N ILE A 28 3.90 11.78 4.97
CA ILE A 28 2.95 12.54 4.15
C ILE A 28 2.76 13.95 4.73
N ARG A 29 2.66 14.09 6.06
CA ARG A 29 2.63 15.39 6.73
C ARG A 29 3.91 16.21 6.50
N ALA A 30 5.06 15.56 6.46
CA ALA A 30 6.34 16.22 6.16
C ALA A 30 6.42 16.76 4.72
N LEU A 31 5.63 16.21 3.78
CA LEU A 31 5.43 16.73 2.42
C LEU A 31 4.45 17.92 2.36
N GLY A 32 3.87 18.33 3.49
CA GLY A 32 2.92 19.47 3.56
C GLY A 32 1.45 19.08 3.49
N HIS A 33 1.10 17.80 3.41
CA HIS A 33 -0.28 17.34 3.33
C HIS A 33 -0.91 17.18 4.72
N LYS A 34 -2.22 17.45 4.81
CA LYS A 34 -2.99 17.22 6.03
C LYS A 34 -3.51 15.78 6.06
N VAL A 35 -2.97 14.97 6.95
CA VAL A 35 -3.39 13.57 7.16
C VAL A 35 -3.61 13.35 8.66
N GLU A 36 -4.74 12.74 9.01
CA GLU A 36 -5.09 12.34 10.37
C GLU A 36 -4.86 10.83 10.58
N ASP A 37 -4.46 10.45 11.78
CA ASP A 37 -4.27 9.05 12.17
C ASP A 37 -5.62 8.41 12.56
N ARG A 38 -6.50 8.21 11.59
CA ARG A 38 -7.86 7.68 11.82
C ARG A 38 -7.90 6.17 11.97
N ILE A 39 -6.94 5.46 11.37
CA ILE A 39 -6.91 4.00 11.44
C ILE A 39 -6.51 3.55 12.85
N THR A 40 -7.33 2.67 13.44
CA THR A 40 -7.04 2.01 14.71
C THR A 40 -6.93 0.51 14.49
N LYS A 41 -6.43 -0.19 15.50
CA LYS A 41 -6.36 -1.66 15.49
C LYS A 41 -7.76 -2.26 15.30
N GLU A 42 -8.77 -1.72 15.97
CA GLU A 42 -10.16 -2.19 15.94
C GLU A 42 -10.74 -2.01 14.54
N ILE A 43 -10.56 -0.84 13.90
CA ILE A 43 -11.00 -0.56 12.53
C ILE A 43 -10.29 -1.50 11.55
N LEU A 44 -8.97 -1.63 11.65
CA LEU A 44 -8.21 -2.52 10.77
C LEU A 44 -8.67 -3.98 10.90
N LEU A 45 -9.02 -4.44 12.10
CA LEU A 45 -9.53 -5.79 12.34
C LEU A 45 -10.97 -5.98 11.89
N ALA A 46 -11.78 -4.92 11.91
CA ALA A 46 -13.15 -4.94 11.42
C ALA A 46 -13.20 -5.00 9.88
N ASP A 47 -12.38 -4.19 9.22
CA ASP A 47 -12.44 -4.00 7.78
C ASP A 47 -11.41 -4.81 6.99
N GLY A 48 -10.32 -5.23 7.63
CA GLY A 48 -9.21 -5.92 6.96
C GLY A 48 -8.73 -7.18 7.66
N LEU A 49 -7.61 -7.73 7.15
CA LEU A 49 -6.90 -8.90 7.67
C LEU A 49 -7.79 -10.15 7.86
N LYS A 50 -8.77 -10.31 7.00
CA LYS A 50 -9.72 -11.43 6.95
C LYS A 50 -10.05 -11.77 5.49
N ARG A 51 -10.64 -12.95 5.23
CA ARG A 51 -10.86 -13.50 3.89
C ARG A 51 -11.56 -12.52 2.93
N ASP A 52 -12.63 -11.87 3.37
CA ASP A 52 -13.46 -10.97 2.56
C ASP A 52 -13.36 -9.53 3.10
N GLY A 53 -12.17 -9.13 3.58
CA GLY A 53 -11.92 -7.79 4.06
C GLY A 53 -11.79 -6.77 2.94
N TRP A 54 -12.16 -5.53 3.23
CA TRP A 54 -11.99 -4.41 2.32
C TRP A 54 -10.52 -4.09 2.01
N ILE A 55 -9.63 -4.43 2.94
CA ILE A 55 -8.20 -4.19 2.80
C ILE A 55 -7.40 -5.45 3.17
N ASN A 56 -6.38 -5.71 2.38
CA ASN A 56 -5.38 -6.74 2.61
C ASN A 56 -4.03 -6.09 2.86
N ALA A 57 -3.12 -6.80 3.50
CA ALA A 57 -1.76 -6.31 3.68
C ALA A 57 -0.72 -7.42 3.55
N LEU A 58 0.45 -7.03 3.05
CA LEU A 58 1.70 -7.76 3.16
C LEU A 58 2.56 -7.06 4.22
N ILE A 59 3.32 -7.83 4.98
CA ILE A 59 4.30 -7.32 5.93
C ILE A 59 5.69 -7.86 5.56
N ALA A 60 6.68 -6.98 5.58
CA ALA A 60 8.07 -7.33 5.38
C ALA A 60 8.80 -7.34 6.72
N GLU A 61 9.60 -8.38 6.94
CA GLU A 61 10.38 -8.60 8.16
C GLU A 61 11.86 -8.80 7.80
N SER A 62 12.75 -8.27 8.62
CA SER A 62 14.19 -8.57 8.59
C SER A 62 14.56 -9.29 9.89
N GLY A 63 14.71 -10.62 9.82
CA GLY A 63 14.60 -11.44 11.00
C GLY A 63 13.16 -11.37 11.54
N ASP A 64 13.01 -11.18 12.85
CA ASP A 64 11.69 -11.06 13.48
C ASP A 64 11.20 -9.60 13.60
N VAL A 65 11.89 -8.65 12.96
CA VAL A 65 11.56 -7.22 13.05
C VAL A 65 10.77 -6.79 11.82
N PRO A 66 9.52 -6.32 11.99
CA PRO A 66 8.74 -5.71 10.92
C PRO A 66 9.42 -4.44 10.41
N THR A 67 9.67 -4.37 9.09
CA THR A 67 10.42 -3.29 8.44
C THR A 67 9.65 -2.56 7.37
N GLY A 68 8.47 -3.03 7.01
CA GLY A 68 7.61 -2.37 6.04
C GLY A 68 6.31 -3.12 5.78
N TYR A 69 5.40 -2.49 5.05
CA TYR A 69 4.15 -3.11 4.64
C TYR A 69 3.68 -2.58 3.28
N ALA A 70 2.81 -3.35 2.64
CA ALA A 70 2.00 -2.93 1.50
C ALA A 70 0.54 -3.24 1.80
N ALA A 71 -0.33 -2.23 1.80
CA ALA A 71 -1.77 -2.39 1.93
C ALA A 71 -2.42 -2.30 0.56
N TRP A 72 -3.39 -3.18 0.29
CA TRP A 72 -3.98 -3.28 -1.03
C TRP A 72 -5.41 -3.84 -1.01
N TYR A 73 -6.16 -3.58 -2.07
CA TYR A 73 -7.50 -4.12 -2.29
C TYR A 73 -7.71 -4.48 -3.77
N ARG A 74 -8.75 -5.26 -4.05
CA ARG A 74 -9.10 -5.66 -5.41
C ARG A 74 -9.83 -4.53 -6.12
N GLY A 75 -9.40 -4.23 -7.34
CA GLY A 75 -10.03 -3.31 -8.26
C GLY A 75 -10.39 -3.99 -9.57
N TYR A 76 -11.11 -3.27 -10.41
CA TYR A 76 -11.43 -3.71 -11.75
C TYR A 76 -11.51 -2.49 -12.67
N ASP A 77 -10.82 -2.56 -13.80
CA ASP A 77 -11.00 -1.62 -14.90
C ASP A 77 -12.07 -2.16 -15.85
N VAL A 78 -13.20 -1.46 -15.93
CA VAL A 78 -14.33 -1.90 -16.75
C VAL A 78 -14.10 -1.57 -18.23
N GLU A 79 -13.39 -0.47 -18.52
CA GLU A 79 -13.11 -0.03 -19.89
C GLU A 79 -12.22 -1.05 -20.61
N ASP A 80 -11.16 -1.50 -19.96
CA ASP A 80 -10.22 -2.47 -20.52
C ASP A 80 -10.49 -3.92 -20.10
N ALA A 81 -11.54 -4.16 -19.30
CA ALA A 81 -11.89 -5.47 -18.72
C ALA A 81 -10.73 -6.13 -17.95
N VAL A 82 -9.98 -5.35 -17.18
CA VAL A 82 -8.77 -5.79 -16.49
C VAL A 82 -8.97 -5.84 -14.97
N ARG A 83 -8.65 -6.97 -14.36
CA ARG A 83 -8.55 -7.06 -12.90
C ARG A 83 -7.35 -6.28 -12.40
N GLN A 84 -7.53 -5.49 -11.36
CA GLN A 84 -6.49 -4.66 -10.76
C GLN A 84 -6.22 -5.03 -9.31
N ILE A 85 -4.97 -4.84 -8.88
CA ILE A 85 -4.65 -4.59 -7.49
C ILE A 85 -4.56 -3.07 -7.32
N ARG A 86 -5.31 -2.53 -6.36
CA ARG A 86 -5.19 -1.13 -5.93
C ARG A 86 -4.28 -1.12 -4.72
N LEU A 87 -3.03 -0.67 -4.92
CA LEU A 87 -2.07 -0.51 -3.83
C LEU A 87 -2.42 0.79 -3.09
N ALA A 88 -2.93 0.64 -1.87
CA ALA A 88 -3.35 1.77 -1.03
C ALA A 88 -2.13 2.44 -0.39
N ASP A 89 -1.24 1.63 0.20
CA ASP A 89 -0.04 2.10 0.88
C ASP A 89 1.16 1.21 0.55
N LEU A 90 2.33 1.83 0.42
CA LEU A 90 3.63 1.18 0.45
C LEU A 90 4.54 1.95 1.40
N TYR A 91 4.94 1.34 2.49
CA TYR A 91 5.78 1.98 3.49
C TYR A 91 6.95 1.11 3.90
N VAL A 92 8.09 1.74 4.09
CA VAL A 92 9.29 1.12 4.67
C VAL A 92 9.76 1.96 5.84
N ALA A 93 9.76 1.36 7.01
CA ALA A 93 10.27 2.00 8.23
C ALA A 93 11.73 2.45 8.04
N PRO A 94 12.16 3.55 8.67
CA PRO A 94 13.53 4.08 8.48
C PRO A 94 14.63 3.02 8.62
N ALA A 95 14.51 2.11 9.59
CA ALA A 95 15.48 1.04 9.82
C ALA A 95 15.54 -0.02 8.68
N GLY A 96 14.49 -0.11 7.85
CA GLY A 96 14.39 -1.04 6.71
C GLY A 96 14.81 -0.44 5.37
N ARG A 97 15.05 0.88 5.30
CA ARG A 97 15.34 1.57 4.04
C ARG A 97 16.68 1.15 3.43
N ARG A 98 16.75 1.25 2.09
CA ARG A 98 17.93 0.89 1.29
C ARG A 98 18.39 -0.57 1.45
N ARG A 99 17.51 -1.44 1.96
CA ARG A 99 17.73 -2.87 2.14
C ARG A 99 16.87 -3.75 1.21
N GLY A 100 16.26 -3.15 0.19
CA GLY A 100 15.42 -3.87 -0.77
C GLY A 100 13.99 -4.18 -0.31
N VAL A 101 13.57 -3.68 0.88
CA VAL A 101 12.25 -3.98 1.47
C VAL A 101 11.10 -3.57 0.53
N ALA A 102 11.11 -2.35 -0.02
CA ALA A 102 10.08 -1.91 -0.96
C ALA A 102 10.01 -2.80 -2.20
N ARG A 103 11.19 -3.16 -2.76
CA ARG A 103 11.27 -4.06 -3.91
C ARG A 103 10.71 -5.44 -3.60
N ALA A 104 11.02 -5.99 -2.42
CA ALA A 104 10.51 -7.29 -1.98
C ALA A 104 8.97 -7.28 -1.82
N LEU A 105 8.41 -6.22 -1.21
CA LEU A 105 6.97 -6.03 -1.07
C LEU A 105 6.28 -5.97 -2.43
N VAL A 106 6.78 -5.15 -3.36
CA VAL A 106 6.20 -5.03 -4.71
C VAL A 106 6.36 -6.33 -5.48
N ALA A 107 7.51 -7.00 -5.42
CA ALA A 107 7.71 -8.28 -6.09
C ALA A 107 6.73 -9.37 -5.60
N THR A 108 6.49 -9.41 -4.29
CA THR A 108 5.49 -10.33 -3.71
C THR A 108 4.07 -9.96 -4.16
N LEU A 109 3.75 -8.66 -4.24
CA LEU A 109 2.44 -8.20 -4.71
C LEU A 109 2.24 -8.53 -6.21
N VAL A 110 3.28 -8.41 -7.02
CA VAL A 110 3.26 -8.81 -8.44
C VAL A 110 3.05 -10.31 -8.57
N ALA A 111 3.75 -11.13 -7.79
CA ALA A 111 3.56 -12.58 -7.79
C ALA A 111 2.12 -12.96 -7.43
N LEU A 112 1.59 -12.37 -6.35
CA LEU A 112 0.20 -12.54 -5.93
C LEU A 112 -0.79 -12.10 -7.02
N GLY A 113 -0.53 -10.96 -7.67
CA GLY A 113 -1.35 -10.47 -8.78
C GLY A 113 -1.41 -11.47 -9.93
N ARG A 114 -0.29 -12.07 -10.30
CA ARG A 114 -0.24 -13.13 -11.33
C ARG A 114 -1.07 -14.36 -10.95
N GLU A 115 -0.96 -14.81 -9.71
CA GLU A 115 -1.77 -15.93 -9.19
C GLU A 115 -3.27 -15.64 -9.23
N LEU A 116 -3.67 -14.39 -8.99
CA LEU A 116 -5.06 -13.94 -9.03
C LEU A 116 -5.56 -13.59 -10.44
N GLY A 117 -4.71 -13.67 -11.46
CA GLY A 117 -5.05 -13.27 -12.84
C GLY A 117 -5.27 -11.76 -12.95
N VAL A 118 -4.51 -10.96 -12.20
CA VAL A 118 -4.53 -9.50 -12.23
C VAL A 118 -3.61 -9.02 -13.36
N GLY A 119 -4.10 -8.08 -14.17
CA GLY A 119 -3.34 -7.50 -15.27
C GLY A 119 -2.44 -6.34 -14.87
N GLU A 120 -2.83 -5.59 -13.83
CA GLU A 120 -2.09 -4.40 -13.43
C GLU A 120 -2.22 -4.07 -11.94
N ILE A 121 -1.23 -3.34 -11.42
CA ILE A 121 -1.25 -2.75 -10.08
C ILE A 121 -1.30 -1.23 -10.25
N VAL A 122 -2.24 -0.58 -9.60
CA VAL A 122 -2.49 0.87 -9.70
C VAL A 122 -2.42 1.51 -8.34
N TRP A 123 -1.78 2.68 -8.25
CA TRP A 123 -1.66 3.44 -7.00
C TRP A 123 -1.57 4.94 -7.26
N ASN A 124 -1.70 5.71 -6.20
CA ASN A 124 -1.46 7.14 -6.20
C ASN A 124 -0.12 7.43 -5.51
N VAL A 125 0.55 8.47 -5.95
CA VAL A 125 1.77 8.98 -5.33
C VAL A 125 1.71 10.49 -5.32
N GLU A 126 2.16 11.10 -4.23
CA GLU A 126 2.27 12.54 -4.13
C GLU A 126 3.34 13.05 -5.11
N PRO A 127 3.02 14.06 -5.95
CA PRO A 127 3.96 14.58 -6.95
C PRO A 127 5.28 15.07 -6.35
N GLU A 128 5.26 15.48 -5.10
CA GLU A 128 6.42 15.99 -4.36
C GLU A 128 7.31 14.85 -3.79
N ASN A 129 6.83 13.60 -3.82
CA ASN A 129 7.55 12.45 -3.29
C ASN A 129 8.57 11.91 -4.30
N ALA A 130 9.60 12.72 -4.59
CA ALA A 130 10.64 12.38 -5.56
C ALA A 130 11.34 11.03 -5.29
N PRO A 131 11.64 10.62 -4.03
CA PRO A 131 12.20 9.29 -3.77
C PRO A 131 11.30 8.14 -4.18
N ALA A 132 9.98 8.25 -3.95
CA ALA A 132 9.01 7.25 -4.35
C ALA A 132 8.85 7.19 -5.87
N LEU A 133 8.73 8.34 -6.54
CA LEU A 133 8.66 8.43 -8.00
C LEU A 133 9.87 7.76 -8.65
N ALA A 134 11.09 8.09 -8.22
CA ALA A 134 12.31 7.47 -8.72
C ALA A 134 12.38 5.95 -8.44
N PHE A 135 11.80 5.47 -7.35
CA PHE A 135 11.69 4.04 -7.09
C PHE A 135 10.72 3.38 -8.08
N TYR A 136 9.54 3.96 -8.30
CA TYR A 136 8.51 3.41 -9.18
C TYR A 136 8.99 3.38 -10.65
N GLU A 137 9.64 4.41 -11.13
CA GLU A 137 10.26 4.43 -12.47
C GLU A 137 11.27 3.29 -12.65
N ARG A 138 12.14 3.04 -11.66
CA ARG A 138 13.13 1.95 -11.71
C ARG A 138 12.52 0.55 -11.75
N ILE A 139 11.30 0.37 -11.30
CA ILE A 139 10.59 -0.92 -11.39
C ILE A 139 9.70 -1.02 -12.63
N GLY A 140 9.72 0.00 -13.51
CA GLY A 140 8.99 -0.01 -14.77
C GLY A 140 7.56 0.54 -14.69
N ALA A 141 7.22 1.24 -13.62
CA ALA A 141 5.92 1.91 -13.53
C ALA A 141 5.87 3.17 -14.38
N CYS A 142 4.70 3.45 -14.93
CA CYS A 142 4.41 4.63 -15.74
C CYS A 142 3.34 5.48 -15.07
N ALA A 143 3.44 6.80 -15.21
CA ALA A 143 2.40 7.71 -14.75
C ALA A 143 1.18 7.66 -15.69
N TRP A 144 -0.01 7.59 -15.11
CA TRP A 144 -1.26 7.70 -15.86
C TRP A 144 -1.68 9.17 -15.94
N THR A 145 -1.46 9.80 -17.09
CA THR A 145 -1.63 11.27 -17.25
C THR A 145 -2.97 11.68 -17.87
N ARG A 146 -3.73 10.71 -18.43
CA ARG A 146 -4.97 10.99 -19.14
C ARG A 146 -6.14 11.37 -18.22
N ASN A 147 -6.18 10.83 -17.02
CA ASN A 147 -7.33 10.93 -16.12
C ASN A 147 -7.01 11.74 -14.87
N ARG A 148 -8.04 12.35 -14.29
CA ARG A 148 -7.99 12.95 -12.95
C ARG A 148 -8.72 12.07 -11.96
N ILE A 149 -8.21 12.01 -10.74
CA ILE A 149 -8.93 11.37 -9.64
C ILE A 149 -10.03 12.34 -9.18
N MET A 150 -11.26 11.86 -9.15
CA MET A 150 -12.40 12.54 -8.54
C MET A 150 -12.85 11.74 -7.32
N TYR A 151 -13.31 12.42 -6.29
CA TYR A 151 -13.94 11.77 -5.14
C TYR A 151 -15.18 12.51 -4.69
N LEU A 152 -16.14 11.79 -4.13
CA LEU A 152 -17.34 12.32 -3.52
C LEU A 152 -17.55 11.62 -2.18
N LYS A 153 -17.67 12.39 -1.11
CA LYS A 153 -18.15 11.86 0.16
C LYS A 153 -19.66 11.71 0.10
N LEU A 154 -20.18 10.58 0.56
CA LEU A 154 -21.60 10.27 0.42
C LEU A 154 -22.52 11.21 1.21
N ASP A 155 -22.04 11.75 2.33
CA ASP A 155 -22.72 12.77 3.15
C ASP A 155 -22.67 14.18 2.53
N GLU A 156 -21.82 14.41 1.54
CA GLU A 156 -21.72 15.67 0.78
C GLU A 156 -22.42 15.60 -0.60
N TYR A 157 -23.04 14.45 -0.94
CA TYR A 157 -23.74 14.30 -2.22
C TYR A 157 -24.94 15.25 -2.33
N ARG A 158 -25.01 15.94 -3.46
CA ARG A 158 -26.11 16.85 -3.82
C ARG A 158 -26.75 16.28 -5.10
N PRO A 159 -28.02 15.78 -5.01
CA PRO A 159 -28.74 15.24 -6.17
C PRO A 159 -29.11 16.32 -7.17
#